data_3714902d0c2299a3bf7ef314d8b40ca9
#
_entry.id   3714902d0c2299a3bf7ef314d8b40ca9
#
_cell.length_a   1.000
_cell.length_b   1.000
_cell.length_c   1.000
_cell.angle_alpha   90.00
_cell.angle_beta   90.00
_cell.angle_gamma   90.00
#
_symmetry.space_group_name_H-M   'P 1'
#
loop_
_entity.id
_entity.type
_entity.pdbx_description
1 polymer ?
#
loop_
_entity_poly.entity_id
_entity_poly.type
_entity_poly.pdbx_seq_one_letter_code
_entity_poly.pdbx_strand_id
1 'polypeptide(L)'
;YMPGYTEENSLLAYRITLTDAYGFSQTYDFEHRMANAAIIHTEGGGDIIVEGELHHERKAEGMGERITVLCMEACALTAEPAAGYTFDGWYQDAGYDYKITDEPSYVFIPSAPLRHVYALFLPGEIQLDARNTANSYIAPQLLCDYSFDATVQGNGCATLGITPQPLSGAYARLIWESGTQANSIIASLSYDGRRISFRTGSRQGNALIGLFDAWGNCIWSWHIWVASYNPDSSAQTYASGAVFMDRNLGAIGTDYTQSTACGLYYQWGRKDPFPYPASFSSNRPAPFVYHDCFRYEVIHPENSDPADVMTVDWAVKNPTSFIHKADYDVEEPE
;
A
#
# COMPACT_ATOMS: atom_id res chain seq x y z
N TYR A 1 -46.14 3.60 6.49
CA TYR A 1 -46.28 4.87 7.21
C TYR A 1 -45.47 4.76 8.50
N MET A 2 -44.30 5.42 8.61
CA MET A 2 -43.61 5.57 9.88
C MET A 2 -44.19 6.81 10.57
N PRO A 3 -44.76 6.70 11.75
CA PRO A 3 -45.13 7.88 12.53
C PRO A 3 -43.86 8.65 12.90
N GLY A 4 -43.96 9.98 12.86
CA GLY A 4 -42.82 10.88 13.13
C GLY A 4 -42.17 10.59 14.48
N TYR A 5 -40.85 10.58 14.47
CA TYR A 5 -39.99 10.44 15.66
C TYR A 5 -40.29 11.57 16.65
N THR A 6 -40.59 11.23 17.90
CA THR A 6 -40.64 12.17 19.01
C THR A 6 -39.33 12.08 19.82
N GLU A 7 -38.88 13.20 20.35
CA GLU A 7 -37.51 13.44 20.92
C GLU A 7 -37.12 12.65 22.19
N GLU A 8 -37.93 11.77 22.68
CA GLU A 8 -37.63 10.93 23.84
C GLU A 8 -37.86 9.47 23.49
N ASN A 9 -37.05 8.57 24.09
CA ASN A 9 -37.22 7.11 24.10
C ASN A 9 -38.69 6.74 24.45
N SER A 10 -39.61 7.02 23.53
CA SER A 10 -41.03 6.90 23.80
C SER A 10 -41.42 5.45 23.72
N LEU A 11 -41.85 4.95 24.83
CA LEU A 11 -42.59 3.72 24.94
C LEU A 11 -43.92 3.96 24.23
N LEU A 12 -44.14 3.33 23.06
CA LEU A 12 -45.43 3.30 22.41
C LEU A 12 -46.28 2.22 23.09
N ALA A 13 -47.22 2.65 23.89
CA ALA A 13 -48.26 1.76 24.41
C ALA A 13 -49.48 1.81 23.47
N TYR A 14 -49.87 0.67 22.97
CA TYR A 14 -51.10 0.55 22.19
C TYR A 14 -51.95 -0.62 22.64
N ARG A 15 -53.24 -0.46 22.51
CA ARG A 15 -54.26 -1.41 22.96
C ARG A 15 -55.03 -1.90 21.74
N ILE A 16 -55.07 -3.24 21.58
CA ILE A 16 -55.89 -3.90 20.58
C ILE A 16 -57.06 -4.60 21.30
N THR A 17 -58.27 -4.21 20.98
CA THR A 17 -59.47 -4.93 21.43
C THR A 17 -60.04 -5.71 20.27
N LEU A 18 -60.09 -7.01 20.41
CA LEU A 18 -60.73 -7.91 19.46
C LEU A 18 -62.12 -8.24 19.98
N THR A 19 -63.15 -7.98 19.17
CA THR A 19 -64.55 -8.32 19.49
C THR A 19 -65.09 -9.33 18.48
N ASP A 20 -65.59 -10.44 18.95
CA ASP A 20 -66.18 -11.44 18.07
C ASP A 20 -67.61 -11.03 17.63
N ALA A 21 -68.20 -11.83 16.75
CA ALA A 21 -69.55 -11.58 16.20
C ALA A 21 -70.68 -11.71 17.26
N TYR A 22 -70.39 -12.24 18.44
CA TYR A 22 -71.32 -12.40 19.56
C TYR A 22 -71.15 -11.32 20.63
N GLY A 23 -70.19 -10.36 20.43
CA GLY A 23 -69.99 -9.24 21.31
C GLY A 23 -68.97 -9.52 22.46
N PHE A 24 -68.33 -10.68 22.49
CA PHE A 24 -67.27 -10.95 23.43
C PHE A 24 -66.02 -10.22 23.00
N SER A 25 -65.42 -9.46 23.92
CA SER A 25 -64.25 -8.64 23.65
C SER A 25 -63.09 -9.09 24.54
N GLN A 26 -61.91 -9.18 23.92
CA GLN A 26 -60.65 -9.39 24.62
C GLN A 26 -59.68 -8.27 24.24
N THR A 27 -59.05 -7.68 25.26
CA THR A 27 -58.14 -6.58 25.08
C THR A 27 -56.71 -7.05 25.38
N TYR A 28 -55.79 -6.64 24.51
CA TYR A 28 -54.34 -6.89 24.63
C TYR A 28 -53.65 -5.56 24.67
N ASP A 29 -52.83 -5.34 25.66
CA ASP A 29 -51.95 -4.19 25.80
C ASP A 29 -50.55 -4.57 25.33
N PHE A 30 -49.95 -3.75 24.47
CA PHE A 30 -48.61 -3.92 23.93
C PHE A 30 -47.82 -2.66 24.23
N GLU A 31 -46.56 -2.88 24.68
CA GLU A 31 -45.58 -1.84 24.80
C GLU A 31 -44.47 -2.08 23.80
N HIS A 32 -44.16 -1.09 22.98
CA HIS A 32 -43.07 -1.13 22.02
C HIS A 32 -42.11 0.02 22.23
N ARG A 33 -40.85 -0.30 22.48
CA ARG A 33 -39.79 0.71 22.52
C ARG A 33 -39.31 1.00 21.12
N MET A 34 -39.26 2.28 20.77
CA MET A 34 -38.71 2.74 19.51
C MET A 34 -37.18 2.76 19.63
N ALA A 35 -36.49 2.04 18.77
CA ALA A 35 -35.07 2.15 18.64
C ALA A 35 -34.70 3.45 17.92
N ASN A 36 -33.63 4.09 18.37
CA ASN A 36 -33.03 5.21 17.66
C ASN A 36 -32.16 4.71 16.53
N ALA A 37 -32.06 5.47 15.46
CA ALA A 37 -31.23 5.13 14.32
C ALA A 37 -30.05 6.08 14.18
N ALA A 38 -28.90 5.53 13.79
CA ALA A 38 -27.74 6.29 13.36
C ALA A 38 -27.23 5.76 12.02
N ILE A 39 -26.61 6.62 11.25
CA ILE A 39 -25.91 6.26 10.01
C ILE A 39 -24.45 6.64 10.16
N ILE A 40 -23.58 5.64 10.07
CA ILE A 40 -22.14 5.81 10.11
C ILE A 40 -21.64 5.70 8.68
N HIS A 41 -20.80 6.64 8.27
CA HIS A 41 -20.21 6.73 6.93
C HIS A 41 -18.72 6.57 7.00
N THR A 42 -18.14 5.84 6.03
CA THR A 42 -16.70 5.80 5.75
C THR A 42 -16.47 6.02 4.26
N GLU A 43 -15.33 6.61 3.91
CA GLU A 43 -14.87 6.72 2.52
C GLU A 43 -13.82 5.64 2.18
N GLY A 44 -13.69 4.61 3.03
CA GLY A 44 -12.69 3.56 2.93
C GLY A 44 -11.50 3.82 3.84
N GLY A 45 -10.46 2.99 3.73
CA GLY A 45 -9.24 3.12 4.53
C GLY A 45 -9.30 2.44 5.91
N GLY A 46 -10.39 1.81 6.27
CA GLY A 46 -10.54 1.08 7.53
C GLY A 46 -11.92 0.45 7.66
N ASP A 47 -12.11 -0.28 8.74
CA ASP A 47 -13.38 -0.89 9.14
C ASP A 47 -13.90 -0.23 10.42
N ILE A 48 -15.19 -0.38 10.68
CA ILE A 48 -15.85 0.09 11.90
C ILE A 48 -16.54 -1.09 12.57
N ILE A 49 -16.10 -1.38 13.80
CA ILE A 49 -16.77 -2.34 14.66
C ILE A 49 -17.88 -1.61 15.41
N VAL A 50 -19.07 -2.20 15.45
CA VAL A 50 -20.23 -1.68 16.18
C VAL A 50 -20.60 -2.69 17.26
N GLU A 51 -20.73 -2.23 18.52
CA GLU A 51 -21.10 -3.04 19.66
C GLU A 51 -22.23 -2.36 20.45
N GLY A 52 -23.10 -3.20 21.03
CA GLY A 52 -24.24 -2.72 21.83
C GLY A 52 -25.49 -2.33 21.02
N GLU A 53 -25.49 -2.61 19.72
CA GLU A 53 -26.63 -2.38 18.83
C GLU A 53 -27.66 -3.51 18.91
N LEU A 54 -28.92 -3.19 18.54
CA LEU A 54 -29.98 -4.17 18.31
C LEU A 54 -29.85 -4.82 16.94
N HIS A 55 -29.41 -4.02 15.96
CA HIS A 55 -29.27 -4.44 14.58
C HIS A 55 -28.41 -3.43 13.82
N HIS A 56 -27.60 -3.93 12.89
CA HIS A 56 -26.93 -3.07 11.90
C HIS A 56 -27.03 -3.66 10.50
N GLU A 57 -27.03 -2.78 9.49
CA GLU A 57 -26.99 -3.10 8.08
C GLU A 57 -25.82 -2.35 7.42
N ARG A 58 -24.99 -3.06 6.66
CA ARG A 58 -23.85 -2.48 5.92
C ARG A 58 -24.18 -2.43 4.43
N LYS A 59 -23.91 -1.30 3.80
CA LYS A 59 -24.04 -1.10 2.35
C LYS A 59 -22.79 -0.42 1.81
N ALA A 60 -22.21 -0.97 0.74
CA ALA A 60 -21.13 -0.30 0.03
C ALA A 60 -21.61 1.06 -0.52
N GLU A 61 -20.80 2.11 -0.34
CA GLU A 61 -21.07 3.46 -0.81
C GLU A 61 -19.76 4.09 -1.33
N GLY A 62 -19.62 4.23 -2.65
CA GLY A 62 -18.38 4.71 -3.25
C GLY A 62 -17.19 3.77 -3.01
N MET A 63 -16.12 4.29 -2.42
CA MET A 63 -14.94 3.52 -1.99
C MET A 63 -15.04 3.03 -0.53
N GLY A 64 -16.08 3.45 0.19
CA GLY A 64 -16.32 3.10 1.57
C GLY A 64 -17.63 2.38 1.77
N GLU A 65 -18.23 2.57 2.93
CA GLU A 65 -19.50 1.96 3.30
C GLU A 65 -20.36 2.89 4.15
N ARG A 66 -21.65 2.58 4.15
CA ARG A 66 -22.62 3.15 5.05
C ARG A 66 -23.17 2.06 5.96
N ILE A 67 -23.09 2.29 7.28
CA ILE A 67 -23.59 1.38 8.30
C ILE A 67 -24.81 2.04 8.95
N THR A 68 -25.98 1.41 8.82
CA THR A 68 -27.19 1.83 9.54
C THR A 68 -27.30 1.04 10.82
N VAL A 69 -27.34 1.71 11.95
CA VAL A 69 -27.35 1.11 13.29
C VAL A 69 -28.65 1.45 14.00
N LEU A 70 -29.27 0.46 14.62
CA LEU A 70 -30.42 0.62 15.52
C LEU A 70 -29.98 0.29 16.95
N CYS A 71 -30.18 1.23 17.86
CA CYS A 71 -29.82 1.05 19.29
C CYS A 71 -30.95 1.54 20.19
N MET A 72 -31.08 0.90 21.36
CA MET A 72 -31.99 1.33 22.43
C MET A 72 -31.31 2.33 23.37
N GLU A 73 -30.03 2.12 23.63
CA GLU A 73 -29.19 2.89 24.53
C GLU A 73 -27.94 3.38 23.79
N ALA A 74 -26.78 3.38 24.44
CA ALA A 74 -25.54 3.69 23.82
C ALA A 74 -25.01 2.50 22.99
N CYS A 75 -24.35 2.78 21.87
CA CYS A 75 -23.52 1.79 21.19
C CYS A 75 -22.07 2.30 21.10
N ALA A 76 -21.12 1.38 21.13
CA ALA A 76 -19.72 1.67 20.94
C ALA A 76 -19.34 1.48 19.47
N LEU A 77 -18.62 2.46 18.93
CA LEU A 77 -18.01 2.42 17.61
C LEU A 77 -16.50 2.33 17.79
N THR A 78 -15.86 1.38 17.13
CA THR A 78 -14.40 1.27 17.13
C THR A 78 -13.90 1.30 15.70
N ALA A 79 -13.02 2.27 15.40
CA ALA A 79 -12.40 2.43 14.10
C ALA A 79 -11.13 1.57 14.03
N GLU A 80 -11.04 0.69 13.03
CA GLU A 80 -9.89 -0.15 12.75
C GLU A 80 -9.26 0.26 11.41
N PRO A 81 -8.13 1.02 11.42
CA PRO A 81 -7.46 1.41 10.18
C PRO A 81 -6.98 0.19 9.39
N ALA A 82 -7.20 0.19 8.07
CA ALA A 82 -6.57 -0.76 7.16
C ALA A 82 -5.06 -0.52 7.07
N ALA A 83 -4.31 -1.52 6.57
CA ALA A 83 -2.87 -1.36 6.35
C ALA A 83 -2.57 -0.15 5.46
N GLY A 84 -1.73 0.76 5.95
CA GLY A 84 -1.38 2.00 5.26
C GLY A 84 -2.34 3.16 5.48
N TYR A 85 -3.23 3.04 6.44
CA TYR A 85 -4.11 4.12 6.86
C TYR A 85 -3.97 4.38 8.35
N THR A 86 -4.28 5.59 8.76
CA THR A 86 -4.42 6.01 10.16
C THR A 86 -5.82 6.57 10.35
N PHE A 87 -6.42 6.29 11.50
CA PHE A 87 -7.68 6.93 11.86
C PHE A 87 -7.44 8.38 12.27
N ASP A 88 -8.09 9.32 11.60
CA ASP A 88 -7.99 10.75 11.92
C ASP A 88 -9.03 11.17 12.96
N GLY A 89 -10.23 10.63 12.86
CA GLY A 89 -11.29 10.96 13.83
C GLY A 89 -12.71 10.66 13.37
N TRP A 90 -13.62 10.85 14.33
CA TRP A 90 -15.07 10.85 14.13
C TRP A 90 -15.55 12.27 13.90
N TYR A 91 -16.46 12.46 12.93
CA TYR A 91 -16.96 13.77 12.51
C TYR A 91 -18.49 13.80 12.46
N GLN A 92 -19.06 15.03 12.59
CA GLN A 92 -20.51 15.25 12.53
C GLN A 92 -21.04 15.46 11.10
N ASP A 93 -20.17 15.76 10.16
CA ASP A 93 -20.52 16.18 8.80
C ASP A 93 -19.63 15.53 7.74
N ALA A 94 -20.15 15.44 6.51
CA ALA A 94 -19.46 14.85 5.36
C ALA A 94 -18.28 15.68 4.83
N GLY A 95 -18.13 16.93 5.26
CA GLY A 95 -17.01 17.80 4.90
C GLY A 95 -15.81 17.62 5.82
N TYR A 96 -15.99 16.87 6.91
CA TYR A 96 -14.97 16.69 7.96
C TYR A 96 -14.53 18.01 8.62
N ASP A 97 -15.45 18.98 8.72
CA ASP A 97 -15.17 20.28 9.33
C ASP A 97 -15.35 20.26 10.85
N TYR A 98 -16.23 19.41 11.38
CA TYR A 98 -16.58 19.35 12.81
C TYR A 98 -16.20 17.98 13.40
N LYS A 99 -14.97 17.90 13.92
CA LYS A 99 -14.47 16.69 14.61
C LYS A 99 -15.16 16.47 15.94
N ILE A 100 -15.62 15.25 16.20
CA ILE A 100 -16.19 14.82 17.49
C ILE A 100 -15.06 14.41 18.43
N THR A 101 -14.18 13.50 17.98
CA THR A 101 -13.02 12.99 18.72
C THR A 101 -12.04 12.34 17.76
N ASP A 102 -10.77 12.25 18.13
CA ASP A 102 -9.70 11.51 17.47
C ASP A 102 -9.43 10.13 18.11
N GLU A 103 -10.11 9.82 19.23
CA GLU A 103 -10.03 8.50 19.82
C GLU A 103 -10.69 7.45 18.92
N PRO A 104 -10.02 6.32 18.66
CA PRO A 104 -10.58 5.25 17.81
C PRO A 104 -11.91 4.69 18.35
N SER A 105 -12.05 4.62 19.68
CA SER A 105 -13.28 4.16 20.31
C SER A 105 -14.17 5.34 20.70
N TYR A 106 -15.41 5.32 20.24
CA TYR A 106 -16.39 6.37 20.49
C TYR A 106 -17.72 5.78 20.94
N VAL A 107 -18.17 6.18 22.13
CA VAL A 107 -19.49 5.79 22.64
C VAL A 107 -20.52 6.77 22.09
N PHE A 108 -21.38 6.25 21.24
CA PHE A 108 -22.42 7.00 20.57
C PHE A 108 -23.77 6.76 21.27
N ILE A 109 -24.41 7.83 21.69
CA ILE A 109 -25.77 7.80 22.24
C ILE A 109 -26.71 8.31 21.15
N PRO A 110 -27.54 7.46 20.54
CA PRO A 110 -28.48 7.89 19.55
C PRO A 110 -29.52 8.82 20.19
N SER A 111 -29.64 10.00 19.65
CA SER A 111 -30.71 10.94 20.00
C SER A 111 -31.49 11.28 18.73
N ALA A 112 -32.81 11.32 18.82
CA ALA A 112 -33.59 11.84 17.69
C ALA A 112 -33.23 13.32 17.41
N PRO A 113 -33.17 13.75 16.17
CA PRO A 113 -33.42 13.03 14.91
C PRO A 113 -32.27 12.13 14.48
N LEU A 114 -32.50 11.34 13.41
CA LEU A 114 -31.50 10.49 12.79
C LEU A 114 -30.12 11.16 12.72
N ARG A 115 -29.13 10.56 13.34
CA ARG A 115 -27.78 11.13 13.43
C ARG A 115 -26.86 10.50 12.42
N HIS A 116 -26.04 11.33 11.75
CA HIS A 116 -24.95 10.91 10.90
C HIS A 116 -23.64 11.07 11.65
N VAL A 117 -22.75 10.08 11.50
CA VAL A 117 -21.38 10.09 12.03
C VAL A 117 -20.46 9.65 10.91
N TYR A 118 -19.37 10.36 10.74
CA TYR A 118 -18.41 10.12 9.66
C TYR A 118 -17.07 9.73 10.25
N ALA A 119 -16.52 8.60 9.81
CA ALA A 119 -15.18 8.15 10.17
C ALA A 119 -14.21 8.54 9.07
N LEU A 120 -13.16 9.26 9.41
CA LEU A 120 -12.10 9.63 8.48
C LEU A 120 -10.85 8.79 8.72
N PHE A 121 -10.43 8.07 7.67
CA PHE A 121 -9.16 7.38 7.62
C PHE A 121 -8.25 8.06 6.60
N LEU A 122 -7.09 8.51 7.04
CA LEU A 122 -6.09 9.14 6.18
C LEU A 122 -5.02 8.12 5.77
N PRO A 123 -4.53 8.17 4.54
CA PRO A 123 -3.37 7.40 4.16
C PRO A 123 -2.21 7.68 5.10
N GLY A 124 -1.70 6.65 5.76
CA GLY A 124 -0.51 6.71 6.61
C GLY A 124 0.73 6.20 5.89
N GLU A 125 1.91 6.37 6.50
CA GLU A 125 3.15 5.85 5.98
C GLU A 125 3.27 4.34 6.23
N ILE A 126 3.48 3.56 5.18
CA ILE A 126 3.68 2.11 5.26
C ILE A 126 5.17 1.80 5.38
N GLN A 127 5.58 1.11 6.45
CA GLN A 127 6.95 0.66 6.64
C GLN A 127 7.19 -0.65 5.88
N LEU A 128 8.00 -0.58 4.80
CA LEU A 128 8.30 -1.72 3.94
C LEU A 128 9.25 -2.73 4.60
N ASP A 129 10.01 -2.29 5.57
CA ASP A 129 10.97 -3.08 6.35
C ASP A 129 10.41 -3.63 7.68
N ALA A 130 9.09 -3.57 7.90
CA ALA A 130 8.46 -4.00 9.14
C ALA A 130 8.78 -5.47 9.52
N ARG A 131 9.06 -6.34 8.54
CA ARG A 131 9.49 -7.72 8.77
C ARG A 131 11.01 -7.86 8.74
N ASN A 132 11.66 -7.30 7.73
CA ASN A 132 13.12 -7.35 7.52
C ASN A 132 13.55 -6.30 6.50
N THR A 133 14.81 -5.88 6.56
CA THR A 133 15.42 -5.07 5.50
C THR A 133 15.68 -5.88 4.24
N ALA A 134 15.53 -5.27 3.08
CA ALA A 134 15.73 -5.89 1.77
C ALA A 134 16.43 -4.93 0.80
N ASN A 135 16.90 -5.45 -0.34
CA ASN A 135 17.42 -4.64 -1.46
C ASN A 135 16.31 -4.24 -2.44
N SER A 136 15.17 -4.92 -2.37
CA SER A 136 14.02 -4.67 -3.21
C SER A 136 12.75 -4.74 -2.38
N TYR A 137 11.86 -3.78 -2.55
CA TYR A 137 10.59 -3.68 -1.86
C TYR A 137 9.43 -3.59 -2.85
N ILE A 138 8.32 -4.23 -2.51
CA ILE A 138 7.07 -4.09 -3.25
C ILE A 138 6.23 -3.03 -2.54
N ALA A 139 5.83 -1.99 -3.28
CA ALA A 139 4.89 -0.94 -2.85
C ALA A 139 3.56 -1.16 -3.58
N PRO A 140 2.56 -1.83 -2.95
CA PRO A 140 1.37 -2.30 -3.67
C PRO A 140 0.34 -1.22 -3.98
N GLN A 141 0.40 -0.06 -3.35
CA GLN A 141 -0.59 1.00 -3.50
C GLN A 141 -0.01 2.22 -4.21
N LEU A 142 -0.80 2.86 -5.05
CA LEU A 142 -0.50 4.14 -5.68
C LEU A 142 -0.90 5.29 -4.76
N LEU A 143 -0.26 6.46 -4.94
CA LEU A 143 -0.53 7.69 -4.19
C LEU A 143 -0.44 7.51 -2.67
N CYS A 144 0.40 6.58 -2.21
CA CYS A 144 0.56 6.19 -0.82
C CYS A 144 1.99 6.45 -0.34
N ASP A 145 2.14 6.77 0.93
CA ASP A 145 3.43 7.06 1.56
C ASP A 145 4.05 5.79 2.13
N TYR A 146 5.32 5.60 1.85
CA TYR A 146 6.13 4.44 2.25
C TYR A 146 7.45 4.87 2.84
N SER A 147 8.00 4.05 3.74
CA SER A 147 9.37 4.22 4.21
C SER A 147 10.09 2.91 4.46
N PHE A 148 11.41 2.97 4.54
CA PHE A 148 12.27 1.87 4.95
C PHE A 148 13.54 2.37 5.63
N ASP A 149 14.15 1.51 6.46
CA ASP A 149 15.42 1.78 7.15
C ASP A 149 16.58 1.76 6.13
N ALA A 150 17.30 2.87 6.04
CA ALA A 150 18.45 3.04 5.16
C ALA A 150 19.79 3.06 5.92
N THR A 151 19.81 2.64 7.19
CA THR A 151 21.02 2.57 8.01
C THR A 151 21.80 1.27 7.85
N VAL A 152 21.25 0.29 7.11
CA VAL A 152 21.89 -0.99 6.86
C VAL A 152 21.72 -1.40 5.40
N GLN A 153 22.67 -2.17 4.88
CA GLN A 153 22.50 -2.84 3.60
C GLN A 153 21.28 -3.78 3.65
N GLY A 154 20.55 -3.88 2.56
CA GLY A 154 19.39 -4.75 2.50
C GLY A 154 19.74 -6.22 2.76
N ASN A 155 18.70 -7.00 3.04
CA ASN A 155 18.79 -8.41 3.39
C ASN A 155 19.54 -8.70 4.69
N GLY A 156 19.36 -7.82 5.68
CA GLY A 156 19.92 -7.93 7.02
C GLY A 156 19.32 -9.00 7.90
N CYS A 157 18.82 -10.10 7.33
CA CYS A 157 18.27 -11.20 8.08
C CYS A 157 19.41 -12.08 8.66
N ALA A 158 19.64 -11.98 9.95
CA ALA A 158 20.68 -12.76 10.64
C ALA A 158 20.47 -14.30 10.53
N THR A 159 19.25 -14.76 10.28
CA THR A 159 18.94 -16.18 10.13
C THR A 159 19.53 -16.81 8.87
N LEU A 160 19.90 -16.00 7.88
CA LEU A 160 20.55 -16.46 6.64
C LEU A 160 22.09 -16.41 6.70
N GLY A 161 22.68 -16.10 7.87
CA GLY A 161 24.11 -15.97 8.02
C GLY A 161 24.72 -14.73 7.34
N ILE A 162 23.88 -13.78 6.92
CA ILE A 162 24.31 -12.51 6.35
C ILE A 162 24.30 -11.47 7.45
N THR A 163 25.46 -10.87 7.71
CA THR A 163 25.57 -9.75 8.65
C THR A 163 25.32 -8.45 7.88
N PRO A 164 24.29 -7.67 8.23
CA PRO A 164 24.05 -6.38 7.61
C PRO A 164 25.23 -5.45 7.85
N GLN A 165 25.70 -4.80 6.79
CA GLN A 165 26.71 -3.76 6.92
C GLN A 165 26.01 -2.43 7.20
N PRO A 166 26.50 -1.62 8.16
CA PRO A 166 25.94 -0.32 8.46
C PRO A 166 26.14 0.65 7.29
N LEU A 167 25.16 1.50 7.06
CA LEU A 167 25.19 2.57 6.07
C LEU A 167 25.06 3.92 6.78
N SER A 168 25.79 4.91 6.27
CA SER A 168 25.67 6.30 6.70
C SER A 168 25.80 7.21 5.49
N GLY A 169 24.69 7.78 5.05
CA GLY A 169 24.61 8.68 3.90
C GLY A 169 24.29 10.10 4.31
N ALA A 170 24.47 11.02 3.37
CA ALA A 170 24.13 12.42 3.52
C ALA A 170 22.74 12.76 2.96
N TYR A 171 22.33 12.09 1.88
CA TYR A 171 21.06 12.31 1.21
C TYR A 171 20.66 11.12 0.36
N ALA A 172 19.36 11.01 0.04
CA ALA A 172 18.81 10.03 -0.91
C ALA A 172 18.35 10.72 -2.19
N ARG A 173 18.43 10.01 -3.32
CA ARG A 173 17.94 10.46 -4.64
C ARG A 173 17.27 9.32 -5.40
N LEU A 174 16.32 9.69 -6.24
CA LEU A 174 15.80 8.82 -7.29
C LEU A 174 16.84 8.74 -8.41
N ILE A 175 17.27 7.53 -8.76
CA ILE A 175 18.27 7.28 -9.82
C ILE A 175 17.57 7.13 -11.16
N TRP A 176 16.58 6.23 -11.22
CA TRP A 176 15.73 6.03 -12.39
C TRP A 176 14.35 5.53 -12.01
N GLU A 177 13.40 5.73 -12.91
CA GLU A 177 12.06 5.14 -12.83
C GLU A 177 11.59 4.68 -14.22
N SER A 178 10.72 3.66 -14.25
CA SER A 178 10.10 3.19 -15.48
C SER A 178 9.01 4.16 -15.96
N GLY A 179 8.80 4.23 -17.28
CA GLY A 179 7.82 5.11 -17.90
C GLY A 179 8.44 6.24 -18.71
N THR A 180 7.60 7.15 -19.20
CA THR A 180 8.00 8.29 -20.04
C THR A 180 7.97 9.63 -19.34
N GLN A 181 7.45 9.66 -18.10
CA GLN A 181 7.22 10.88 -17.35
C GLN A 181 7.88 10.76 -15.97
N ALA A 182 8.71 11.73 -15.66
CA ALA A 182 9.37 11.84 -14.36
C ALA A 182 8.35 11.98 -13.23
N ASN A 183 8.67 11.39 -12.09
CA ASN A 183 7.86 11.36 -10.88
C ASN A 183 6.48 10.67 -11.05
N SER A 184 6.35 9.79 -12.04
CA SER A 184 5.13 9.03 -12.26
C SER A 184 5.04 7.76 -11.41
N ILE A 185 6.19 7.21 -11.02
CA ILE A 185 6.30 6.04 -10.14
C ILE A 185 6.61 6.48 -8.70
N ILE A 186 7.56 7.39 -8.52
CA ILE A 186 7.91 7.98 -7.21
C ILE A 186 7.63 9.49 -7.30
N ALA A 187 6.57 9.94 -6.68
CA ALA A 187 6.13 11.34 -6.74
C ALA A 187 6.97 12.27 -5.85
N SER A 188 7.44 11.77 -4.71
CA SER A 188 8.32 12.50 -3.78
C SER A 188 9.23 11.56 -3.01
N LEU A 189 10.36 12.09 -2.55
CA LEU A 189 11.38 11.36 -1.82
C LEU A 189 12.01 12.25 -0.76
N SER A 190 12.27 11.70 0.43
CA SER A 190 12.99 12.37 1.51
C SER A 190 13.89 11.38 2.27
N TYR A 191 14.89 11.91 2.97
CA TYR A 191 15.77 11.15 3.86
C TYR A 191 16.02 11.96 5.13
N ASP A 192 15.81 11.35 6.29
CA ASP A 192 15.92 12.00 7.60
C ASP A 192 17.23 11.69 8.34
N GLY A 193 18.17 11.01 7.69
CA GLY A 193 19.42 10.52 8.28
C GLY A 193 19.35 9.06 8.72
N ARG A 194 18.16 8.47 8.70
CA ARG A 194 17.93 7.07 9.05
C ARG A 194 17.01 6.35 8.07
N ARG A 195 15.84 6.93 7.80
CA ARG A 195 14.83 6.36 6.92
C ARG A 195 14.76 7.12 5.60
N ILE A 196 14.52 6.37 4.54
CA ILE A 196 14.08 6.91 3.28
C ILE A 196 12.57 6.79 3.24
N SER A 197 11.88 7.94 3.13
CA SER A 197 10.43 8.04 2.95
C SER A 197 10.12 8.51 1.53
N PHE A 198 9.12 7.92 0.91
CA PHE A 198 8.71 8.28 -0.44
C PHE A 198 7.20 8.11 -0.64
N ARG A 199 6.65 8.88 -1.55
CA ARG A 199 5.27 8.73 -2.00
C ARG A 199 5.26 8.11 -3.39
N THR A 200 4.45 7.07 -3.58
CA THR A 200 4.21 6.51 -4.91
C THR A 200 3.42 7.48 -5.79
N GLY A 201 3.70 7.44 -7.07
CA GLY A 201 2.98 8.23 -8.08
C GLY A 201 1.66 7.58 -8.51
N SER A 202 1.15 8.05 -9.65
CA SER A 202 -0.12 7.59 -10.21
C SER A 202 -0.01 6.34 -11.10
N ARG A 203 1.20 5.76 -11.26
CA ARG A 203 1.45 4.62 -12.15
C ARG A 203 2.21 3.51 -11.45
N GLN A 204 1.89 2.28 -11.81
CA GLN A 204 2.69 1.10 -11.48
C GLN A 204 3.97 1.09 -12.33
N GLY A 205 5.04 0.53 -11.77
CA GLY A 205 6.32 0.43 -12.43
C GLY A 205 7.45 0.13 -11.46
N ASN A 206 8.66 0.48 -11.87
CA ASN A 206 9.87 0.22 -11.11
C ASN A 206 10.67 1.51 -10.93
N ALA A 207 11.36 1.62 -9.83
CA ALA A 207 12.25 2.74 -9.54
C ALA A 207 13.49 2.27 -8.78
N LEU A 208 14.59 2.98 -8.91
CA LEU A 208 15.81 2.77 -8.13
C LEU A 208 16.09 4.02 -7.31
N ILE A 209 16.13 3.86 -5.99
CA ILE A 209 16.47 4.92 -5.03
C ILE A 209 17.88 4.65 -4.54
N GLY A 210 18.73 5.67 -4.53
CA GLY A 210 20.10 5.61 -4.01
C GLY A 210 20.30 6.46 -2.75
N LEU A 211 21.16 5.99 -1.87
CA LEU A 211 21.73 6.73 -0.74
C LEU A 211 23.15 7.18 -1.13
N PHE A 212 23.47 8.44 -0.89
CA PHE A 212 24.73 9.06 -1.32
C PHE A 212 25.47 9.68 -0.15
N ASP A 213 26.79 9.71 -0.27
CA ASP A 213 27.66 10.47 0.63
C ASP A 213 27.62 11.98 0.30
N ALA A 214 28.33 12.80 1.10
CA ALA A 214 28.39 14.24 0.89
C ALA A 214 29.15 14.65 -0.39
N TRP A 215 29.91 13.75 -1.00
CA TRP A 215 30.67 13.98 -2.24
C TRP A 215 29.91 13.52 -3.49
N GLY A 216 28.76 12.87 -3.32
CA GLY A 216 27.93 12.41 -4.43
C GLY A 216 28.20 10.98 -4.87
N ASN A 217 28.98 10.19 -4.12
CA ASN A 217 29.17 8.79 -4.41
C ASN A 217 27.95 7.99 -3.91
N CYS A 218 27.45 7.06 -4.73
CA CYS A 218 26.43 6.13 -4.30
C CYS A 218 27.01 5.15 -3.27
N ILE A 219 26.40 5.08 -2.10
CA ILE A 219 26.77 4.16 -1.02
C ILE A 219 25.98 2.87 -1.14
N TRP A 220 24.69 2.99 -1.43
CA TRP A 220 23.78 1.87 -1.60
C TRP A 220 22.57 2.27 -2.41
N SER A 221 21.84 1.30 -2.96
CA SER A 221 20.60 1.54 -3.71
C SER A 221 19.57 0.45 -3.44
N TRP A 222 18.30 0.83 -3.56
CA TRP A 222 17.14 -0.05 -3.37
C TRP A 222 16.24 0.01 -4.59
N HIS A 223 15.80 -1.15 -5.03
CA HIS A 223 14.77 -1.28 -6.06
C HIS A 223 13.38 -1.19 -5.41
N ILE A 224 12.55 -0.29 -5.90
CA ILE A 224 11.15 -0.15 -5.51
C ILE A 224 10.26 -0.64 -6.65
N TRP A 225 9.50 -1.65 -6.38
CA TRP A 225 8.56 -2.25 -7.31
C TRP A 225 7.13 -1.82 -6.94
N VAL A 226 6.63 -0.78 -7.62
CA VAL A 226 5.27 -0.25 -7.43
C VAL A 226 4.32 -1.09 -8.27
N ALA A 227 3.66 -2.05 -7.65
CA ALA A 227 2.76 -2.97 -8.33
C ALA A 227 1.69 -3.49 -7.36
N SER A 228 0.44 -3.55 -7.79
CA SER A 228 -0.63 -4.24 -7.06
C SER A 228 -0.37 -5.76 -7.10
N TYR A 229 0.61 -6.19 -6.30
CA TYR A 229 1.14 -7.54 -6.29
C TYR A 229 1.47 -7.99 -4.86
N ASN A 230 1.01 -9.19 -4.53
CA ASN A 230 1.38 -9.88 -3.30
C ASN A 230 1.94 -11.26 -3.65
N PRO A 231 3.27 -11.49 -3.51
CA PRO A 231 3.89 -12.76 -3.85
C PRO A 231 3.36 -13.94 -3.04
N ASP A 232 2.94 -13.72 -1.78
CA ASP A 232 2.43 -14.80 -0.92
C ASP A 232 1.10 -15.36 -1.41
N SER A 233 0.22 -14.49 -1.94
CA SER A 233 -1.11 -14.89 -2.46
C SER A 233 -1.08 -15.35 -3.93
N SER A 234 -0.06 -14.94 -4.70
CA SER A 234 0.06 -15.22 -6.14
C SER A 234 1.04 -16.35 -6.46
N ALA A 235 1.67 -16.93 -5.44
CA ALA A 235 2.66 -18.00 -5.60
C ALA A 235 2.09 -19.20 -6.34
N GLN A 236 2.86 -19.72 -7.30
CA GLN A 236 2.52 -20.92 -8.08
C GLN A 236 3.25 -22.12 -7.49
N THR A 237 2.50 -23.11 -7.00
CA THR A 237 3.04 -24.35 -6.48
C THR A 237 2.96 -25.44 -7.56
N TYR A 238 4.08 -25.99 -7.92
CA TYR A 238 4.17 -27.08 -8.91
C TYR A 238 4.05 -28.45 -8.26
N ALA A 239 3.79 -29.49 -9.06
CA ALA A 239 3.66 -30.87 -8.58
C ALA A 239 4.92 -31.41 -7.87
N SER A 240 6.09 -30.84 -8.15
CA SER A 240 7.36 -31.13 -7.49
C SER A 240 7.45 -30.54 -6.06
N GLY A 241 6.49 -29.72 -5.65
CA GLY A 241 6.53 -28.93 -4.41
C GLY A 241 7.32 -27.63 -4.54
N ALA A 242 7.91 -27.33 -5.68
CA ALA A 242 8.59 -26.06 -5.93
C ALA A 242 7.57 -24.91 -6.00
N VAL A 243 7.89 -23.79 -5.37
CA VAL A 243 7.05 -22.59 -5.34
C VAL A 243 7.77 -21.48 -6.09
N PHE A 244 7.07 -20.89 -7.07
CA PHE A 244 7.59 -19.79 -7.87
C PHE A 244 6.64 -18.59 -7.84
N MET A 245 7.18 -17.43 -8.11
CA MET A 245 6.38 -16.24 -8.42
C MET A 245 5.61 -16.48 -9.73
N ASP A 246 4.44 -15.87 -9.88
CA ASP A 246 3.62 -15.93 -11.09
C ASP A 246 4.14 -15.05 -12.24
N ARG A 247 5.19 -14.27 -11.97
CA ARG A 247 5.75 -13.28 -12.91
C ARG A 247 7.25 -13.05 -12.72
N ASN A 248 7.86 -12.42 -13.72
CA ASN A 248 9.26 -11.97 -13.65
C ASN A 248 9.43 -10.85 -12.62
N LEU A 249 10.60 -10.75 -12.00
CA LEU A 249 10.93 -9.66 -11.09
C LEU A 249 10.80 -8.30 -11.79
N GLY A 250 10.02 -7.40 -11.20
CA GLY A 250 9.72 -6.09 -11.76
C GLY A 250 8.57 -6.05 -12.76
N ALA A 251 7.96 -7.19 -13.12
CA ALA A 251 6.81 -7.22 -14.02
C ALA A 251 5.53 -6.71 -13.32
N ILE A 252 4.81 -5.80 -13.95
CA ILE A 252 3.55 -5.27 -13.41
C ILE A 252 2.31 -6.02 -13.93
N GLY A 253 2.51 -7.03 -14.78
CA GLY A 253 1.46 -7.90 -15.31
C GLY A 253 1.98 -9.30 -15.59
N THR A 254 1.05 -10.22 -15.90
CA THR A 254 1.34 -11.63 -16.24
C THR A 254 1.00 -11.98 -17.69
N ASP A 255 0.36 -11.08 -18.43
CA ASP A 255 0.03 -11.29 -19.83
C ASP A 255 1.30 -11.19 -20.68
N TYR A 256 1.82 -12.33 -21.12
CA TYR A 256 3.05 -12.44 -21.92
C TYR A 256 2.98 -11.74 -23.28
N THR A 257 1.79 -11.34 -23.73
CA THR A 257 1.62 -10.55 -24.96
C THR A 257 1.89 -9.06 -24.74
N GLN A 258 2.00 -8.64 -23.49
CA GLN A 258 2.21 -7.25 -23.09
C GLN A 258 3.63 -7.04 -22.55
N SER A 259 4.21 -5.87 -22.83
CA SER A 259 5.51 -5.47 -22.29
C SER A 259 5.54 -5.38 -20.77
N THR A 260 4.38 -5.25 -20.14
CA THR A 260 4.20 -5.25 -18.68
C THR A 260 4.61 -6.56 -18.01
N ALA A 261 4.67 -7.66 -18.74
CA ALA A 261 5.12 -8.98 -18.26
C ALA A 261 6.64 -9.20 -18.37
N CYS A 262 7.38 -8.31 -19.04
CA CYS A 262 8.82 -8.52 -19.31
C CYS A 262 9.68 -8.51 -18.03
N GLY A 263 9.33 -7.71 -17.03
CA GLY A 263 10.16 -7.52 -15.84
C GLY A 263 11.44 -6.72 -16.10
N LEU A 264 12.43 -6.91 -15.23
CA LEU A 264 13.72 -6.23 -15.28
C LEU A 264 14.85 -7.23 -15.53
N TYR A 265 16.00 -6.72 -15.96
CA TYR A 265 17.20 -7.51 -16.20
C TYR A 265 18.17 -7.41 -15.04
N TYR A 266 18.87 -8.50 -14.75
CA TYR A 266 19.85 -8.57 -13.67
C TYR A 266 21.18 -9.07 -14.23
N GLN A 267 22.26 -8.45 -13.82
CA GLN A 267 23.58 -8.91 -14.12
C GLN A 267 24.10 -9.80 -12.98
N TRP A 268 24.71 -10.92 -13.31
CA TRP A 268 25.29 -11.82 -12.31
C TRP A 268 26.24 -11.08 -11.35
N GLY A 269 26.10 -11.31 -10.05
CA GLY A 269 26.91 -10.67 -9.01
C GLY A 269 26.50 -9.22 -8.67
N ARG A 270 25.40 -8.70 -9.22
CA ARG A 270 24.89 -7.37 -8.91
C ARG A 270 23.51 -7.43 -8.27
N LYS A 271 23.28 -6.52 -7.34
CA LYS A 271 21.97 -6.41 -6.65
C LYS A 271 20.95 -5.56 -7.39
N ASP A 272 21.42 -4.61 -8.21
CA ASP A 272 20.56 -3.63 -8.86
C ASP A 272 20.02 -4.16 -10.19
N PRO A 273 18.73 -3.95 -10.47
CA PRO A 273 18.15 -4.28 -11.76
C PRO A 273 18.47 -3.23 -12.82
N PHE A 274 18.47 -3.68 -14.06
CA PHE A 274 18.60 -2.85 -15.25
C PHE A 274 17.34 -2.83 -16.08
N PRO A 275 17.01 -1.68 -16.69
CA PRO A 275 15.84 -1.56 -17.55
C PRO A 275 15.91 -2.40 -18.82
N TYR A 276 17.11 -2.61 -19.37
CA TYR A 276 17.36 -3.43 -20.57
C TYR A 276 18.83 -3.83 -20.67
N PRO A 277 19.15 -4.93 -21.37
CA PRO A 277 20.53 -5.34 -21.61
C PRO A 277 21.21 -4.46 -22.68
N ALA A 278 22.55 -4.46 -22.67
CA ALA A 278 23.36 -3.66 -23.59
C ALA A 278 23.11 -3.87 -25.07
N SER A 279 22.61 -5.03 -25.47
CA SER A 279 22.47 -5.47 -26.88
C SER A 279 21.07 -5.41 -27.45
N PHE A 280 20.13 -4.71 -26.81
CA PHE A 280 18.73 -4.77 -27.24
C PHE A 280 18.44 -3.89 -28.47
N SER A 281 18.05 -4.54 -29.57
CA SER A 281 17.46 -3.88 -30.75
C SER A 281 15.94 -3.88 -30.65
N SER A 282 15.33 -2.75 -30.93
CA SER A 282 13.95 -2.46 -31.37
C SER A 282 12.70 -3.01 -30.65
N ASN A 283 12.70 -4.09 -29.88
CA ASN A 283 11.53 -4.57 -29.13
C ASN A 283 11.65 -4.22 -27.62
N ARG A 284 11.75 -2.95 -27.33
CA ARG A 284 12.04 -2.44 -25.98
C ARG A 284 10.88 -2.62 -25.01
N PRO A 285 11.18 -3.05 -23.75
CA PRO A 285 10.31 -2.73 -22.64
C PRO A 285 10.08 -1.22 -22.53
N ALA A 286 9.08 -0.84 -21.72
CA ALA A 286 8.71 0.55 -21.54
C ALA A 286 9.92 1.48 -21.30
N PRO A 287 9.91 2.71 -21.79
CA PRO A 287 11.00 3.67 -21.61
C PRO A 287 11.28 3.92 -20.13
N PHE A 288 12.50 4.37 -19.83
CA PHE A 288 12.96 4.71 -18.51
C PHE A 288 13.38 6.16 -18.44
N VAL A 289 13.08 6.82 -17.32
CA VAL A 289 13.52 8.19 -17.03
C VAL A 289 14.67 8.09 -16.02
N TYR A 290 15.82 8.65 -16.39
CA TYR A 290 16.94 8.84 -15.48
C TYR A 290 16.88 10.25 -14.90
N HIS A 291 17.15 10.35 -13.59
CA HIS A 291 17.09 11.61 -12.87
C HIS A 291 18.49 12.24 -12.74
N ASP A 292 18.54 13.54 -12.64
CA ASP A 292 19.76 14.33 -12.51
C ASP A 292 20.82 13.99 -13.57
N CYS A 293 22.01 13.59 -13.13
CA CYS A 293 23.14 13.22 -13.99
C CYS A 293 23.19 11.72 -14.31
N PHE A 294 22.28 10.92 -13.79
CA PHE A 294 22.28 9.48 -14.03
C PHE A 294 21.85 9.16 -15.46
N ARG A 295 22.48 8.13 -16.00
CA ARG A 295 22.17 7.55 -17.31
C ARG A 295 22.64 6.10 -17.34
N TYR A 296 22.00 5.33 -18.21
CA TYR A 296 22.48 3.99 -18.47
C TYR A 296 23.80 4.06 -19.24
N GLU A 297 24.78 3.35 -18.76
CA GLU A 297 26.10 3.19 -19.40
C GLU A 297 26.43 1.72 -19.62
N VAL A 298 27.12 1.44 -20.69
CA VAL A 298 27.73 0.14 -20.93
C VAL A 298 29.23 0.30 -20.81
N ILE A 299 29.83 -0.41 -19.85
CA ILE A 299 31.25 -0.43 -19.62
C ILE A 299 31.86 -1.65 -20.29
N HIS A 300 32.85 -1.43 -21.12
CA HIS A 300 33.66 -2.45 -21.75
C HIS A 300 34.98 -2.59 -21.00
N PRO A 301 35.23 -3.71 -20.28
CA PRO A 301 36.41 -3.87 -19.43
C PRO A 301 37.75 -3.73 -20.17
N GLU A 302 37.77 -4.02 -21.48
CA GLU A 302 38.95 -3.83 -22.33
C GLU A 302 39.40 -2.37 -22.46
N ASN A 303 38.51 -1.42 -22.16
CA ASN A 303 38.76 0.02 -22.19
C ASN A 303 38.95 0.63 -20.79
N SER A 304 38.96 -0.21 -19.75
CA SER A 304 39.09 0.18 -18.34
C SER A 304 39.98 -0.81 -17.62
N ASP A 305 40.58 -0.43 -16.48
CA ASP A 305 41.29 -1.44 -15.66
C ASP A 305 40.27 -2.48 -15.14
N PRO A 306 40.35 -3.74 -15.57
CA PRO A 306 39.40 -4.77 -15.18
C PRO A 306 39.33 -5.01 -13.68
N ALA A 307 40.46 -4.77 -12.97
CA ALA A 307 40.57 -4.97 -11.54
C ALA A 307 39.65 -4.01 -10.74
N ASP A 308 39.43 -2.81 -11.27
CA ASP A 308 38.62 -1.79 -10.62
C ASP A 308 37.12 -1.94 -10.92
N VAL A 309 36.75 -2.18 -12.17
CA VAL A 309 35.32 -2.18 -12.61
C VAL A 309 34.59 -3.50 -12.35
N MET A 310 35.29 -4.58 -12.01
CA MET A 310 34.69 -5.90 -11.76
C MET A 310 34.48 -6.21 -10.26
N THR A 311 34.67 -5.22 -9.41
CA THR A 311 34.48 -5.41 -7.96
C THR A 311 33.04 -5.13 -7.52
N VAL A 312 32.60 -5.75 -6.42
CA VAL A 312 31.31 -5.48 -5.79
C VAL A 312 31.22 -4.00 -5.37
N ASP A 313 32.30 -3.45 -4.82
CA ASP A 313 32.35 -2.05 -4.40
C ASP A 313 32.15 -1.07 -5.56
N TRP A 314 32.76 -1.37 -6.70
CA TRP A 314 32.54 -0.58 -7.91
C TRP A 314 31.08 -0.69 -8.37
N ALA A 315 30.52 -1.90 -8.39
CA ALA A 315 29.14 -2.15 -8.79
C ALA A 315 28.14 -1.38 -7.92
N VAL A 316 28.34 -1.31 -6.61
CA VAL A 316 27.52 -0.55 -5.67
C VAL A 316 27.57 0.95 -5.97
N LYS A 317 28.75 1.49 -6.27
CA LYS A 317 28.93 2.92 -6.59
C LYS A 317 28.39 3.32 -7.96
N ASN A 318 28.25 2.36 -8.87
CA ASN A 318 27.84 2.56 -10.24
C ASN A 318 26.56 1.76 -10.60
N PRO A 319 25.41 2.06 -9.97
CA PRO A 319 24.21 1.24 -10.07
C PRO A 319 23.56 1.26 -11.47
N THR A 320 23.93 2.23 -12.34
CA THR A 320 23.40 2.37 -13.70
C THR A 320 24.35 1.88 -14.79
N SER A 321 25.56 1.43 -14.43
CA SER A 321 26.58 1.01 -15.38
C SER A 321 26.56 -0.51 -15.55
N PHE A 322 26.24 -0.97 -16.74
CA PHE A 322 26.23 -2.38 -17.11
C PHE A 322 27.62 -2.80 -17.62
N ILE A 323 28.17 -3.92 -17.11
CA ILE A 323 29.46 -4.42 -17.56
C ILE A 323 29.22 -5.40 -18.69
N HIS A 324 29.68 -5.06 -19.88
CA HIS A 324 29.61 -5.91 -21.06
C HIS A 324 30.99 -6.47 -21.36
N LYS A 325 31.14 -7.77 -21.25
CA LYS A 325 32.35 -8.46 -21.67
C LYS A 325 32.23 -8.80 -23.18
N ALA A 326 33.08 -8.21 -23.99
CA ALA A 326 33.06 -8.37 -25.46
C ALA A 326 33.38 -9.81 -25.93
N ASP A 327 33.99 -10.61 -25.08
CA ASP A 327 34.52 -11.93 -25.44
C ASP A 327 33.67 -13.13 -24.91
N TYR A 328 32.36 -13.04 -25.02
CA TYR A 328 31.60 -14.26 -25.22
C TYR A 328 31.42 -14.43 -26.73
N ASP A 329 32.51 -14.77 -27.43
CA ASP A 329 32.38 -15.63 -28.60
C ASP A 329 31.69 -16.92 -28.11
N VAL A 330 30.39 -16.94 -28.26
CA VAL A 330 29.69 -18.22 -28.28
C VAL A 330 30.20 -18.85 -29.57
N GLU A 331 31.19 -19.72 -29.49
CA GLU A 331 31.42 -20.70 -30.51
C GLU A 331 30.10 -21.44 -30.63
N GLU A 332 29.36 -21.16 -31.69
CA GLU A 332 28.19 -21.98 -32.04
C GLU A 332 28.70 -23.40 -32.14
N PRO A 333 28.08 -24.35 -31.40
CA PRO A 333 28.43 -25.75 -31.62
C PRO A 333 28.08 -26.12 -33.06
N GLU A 334 29.09 -26.53 -33.83
CA GLU A 334 28.93 -27.14 -35.15
C GLU A 334 27.93 -28.34 -35.14
#